data_15496cfd60b9080ee02c0c70e7d3740e
#
_entry.id   15496cfd60b9080ee02c0c70e7d3740e
#
_cell.length_a   1.000
_cell.length_b   1.000
_cell.length_c   1.000
_cell.angle_alpha   90.00
_cell.angle_beta   90.00
_cell.angle_gamma   90.00
#
_symmetry.space_group_name_H-M   'P 1'
#
loop_
_entity.id
_entity.type
_entity.pdbx_description
1 polymer ?
#
loop_
_entity_poly.entity_id
_entity_poly.type
_entity_poly.pdbx_seq_one_letter_code
_entity_poly.pdbx_strand_id
1 'polypeptide(L)'
;PEHLRLACDASLQRLGIERHELYQLHAVDSKVPYAESVGELGRLQREGKIRHIGVSNVGVEQLAEARAIVKVVSVQNRYNVADRDSEPVLQVCERDGIAFIPWGPLAQRAQAADSVEPRIAALQAVAAQRGISMPQATLAWLLAKSPVMLPIPGTGKLKHLEENVRAA
;
A
#
# COMPACT_ATOMS: atom_id res chain seq x y z
N PRO A 1 19.01 -11.21 3.53
CA PRO A 1 19.54 -10.53 2.32
C PRO A 1 19.59 -11.44 1.10
N GLU A 2 20.21 -12.63 1.18
CA GLU A 2 20.37 -13.56 0.05
C GLU A 2 19.03 -13.96 -0.58
N HIS A 3 18.03 -14.31 0.23
CA HIS A 3 16.69 -14.63 -0.26
C HIS A 3 16.07 -13.46 -1.04
N LEU A 4 16.24 -12.21 -0.61
CA LEU A 4 15.74 -11.03 -1.31
C LEU A 4 16.36 -10.89 -2.70
N ARG A 5 17.66 -11.15 -2.82
CA ARG A 5 18.37 -11.16 -4.11
C ARG A 5 17.82 -12.23 -5.04
N LEU A 6 17.74 -13.48 -4.58
CA LEU A 6 17.18 -14.58 -5.35
C LEU A 6 15.73 -14.31 -5.78
N ALA A 7 14.91 -13.74 -4.88
CA ALA A 7 13.52 -13.40 -5.18
C ALA A 7 13.42 -12.28 -6.24
N CYS A 8 14.28 -11.27 -6.16
CA CYS A 8 14.36 -10.20 -7.16
C CYS A 8 14.75 -10.76 -8.54
N ASP A 9 15.82 -11.55 -8.60
CA ASP A 9 16.31 -12.15 -9.85
C ASP A 9 15.27 -13.09 -10.49
N ALA A 10 14.62 -13.93 -9.68
CA ALA A 10 13.54 -14.80 -10.15
C ALA A 10 12.32 -14.01 -10.64
N SER A 11 12.03 -12.86 -10.03
CA SER A 11 10.95 -11.97 -10.45
C SER A 11 11.25 -11.31 -11.79
N LEU A 12 12.46 -10.78 -11.97
CA LEU A 12 12.92 -10.22 -13.25
C LEU A 12 12.83 -11.23 -14.38
N GLN A 13 13.29 -12.46 -14.12
CA GLN A 13 13.24 -13.55 -15.09
C GLN A 13 11.79 -13.91 -15.48
N ARG A 14 10.87 -14.07 -14.48
CA ARG A 14 9.46 -14.39 -14.75
C ARG A 14 8.75 -13.33 -15.56
N LEU A 15 9.08 -12.06 -15.33
CA LEU A 15 8.48 -10.92 -16.02
C LEU A 15 9.13 -10.62 -17.37
N GLY A 16 10.30 -11.19 -17.66
CA GLY A 16 11.05 -10.91 -18.87
C GLY A 16 11.55 -9.46 -18.95
N ILE A 17 11.89 -8.85 -17.80
CA ILE A 17 12.36 -7.47 -17.69
C ILE A 17 13.76 -7.43 -17.08
N GLU A 18 14.53 -6.39 -17.40
CA GLU A 18 15.89 -6.20 -16.87
C GLU A 18 15.90 -5.44 -15.55
N ARG A 19 14.83 -4.65 -15.27
CA ARG A 19 14.74 -3.79 -14.09
C ARG A 19 13.29 -3.66 -13.61
N HIS A 20 13.08 -3.76 -12.29
CA HIS A 20 11.84 -3.35 -11.64
C HIS A 20 11.77 -1.84 -11.53
N GLU A 21 10.67 -1.22 -11.97
CA GLU A 21 10.43 0.21 -11.76
C GLU A 21 10.15 0.51 -10.28
N LEU A 22 9.40 -0.35 -9.59
CA LEU A 22 9.20 -0.30 -8.15
C LEU A 22 9.32 -1.71 -7.56
N TYR A 23 10.16 -1.87 -6.55
CA TYR A 23 10.28 -3.12 -5.80
C TYR A 23 10.07 -2.85 -4.31
N GLN A 24 9.17 -3.61 -3.68
CA GLN A 24 8.77 -3.36 -2.30
C GLN A 24 9.19 -4.49 -1.36
N LEU A 25 9.79 -4.14 -0.22
CA LEU A 25 9.96 -5.09 0.89
C LEU A 25 8.59 -5.35 1.50
N HIS A 26 8.05 -6.56 1.32
CA HIS A 26 6.65 -6.90 1.64
C HIS A 26 6.34 -6.84 3.13
N ALA A 27 7.27 -7.30 3.97
CA ALA A 27 7.13 -7.30 5.42
C ALA A 27 8.50 -7.35 6.09
N VAL A 28 8.54 -6.93 7.35
CA VAL A 28 9.72 -7.07 8.21
C VAL A 28 9.85 -8.53 8.64
N ASP A 29 11.02 -9.11 8.47
CA ASP A 29 11.35 -10.45 8.99
C ASP A 29 11.92 -10.31 10.40
N SER A 30 11.27 -10.95 11.39
CA SER A 30 11.74 -10.91 12.78
C SER A 30 13.07 -11.62 13.03
N LYS A 31 13.55 -12.42 12.06
CA LYS A 31 14.81 -13.19 12.15
C LYS A 31 16.01 -12.48 11.52
N VAL A 32 15.76 -11.39 10.79
CA VAL A 32 16.81 -10.63 10.09
C VAL A 32 16.72 -9.17 10.50
N PRO A 33 17.84 -8.52 10.88
CA PRO A 33 17.82 -7.09 11.14
C PRO A 33 17.24 -6.32 9.96
N TYR A 34 16.28 -5.43 10.24
CA TYR A 34 15.55 -4.71 9.19
C TYR A 34 16.47 -3.89 8.29
N ALA A 35 17.49 -3.25 8.89
CA ALA A 35 18.52 -2.51 8.17
C ALA A 35 19.26 -3.36 7.13
N GLU A 36 19.51 -4.65 7.40
CA GLU A 36 20.18 -5.54 6.44
C GLU A 36 19.29 -5.82 5.23
N SER A 37 17.99 -6.04 5.45
CA SER A 37 17.01 -6.25 4.38
C SER A 37 16.88 -5.01 3.49
N VAL A 38 16.78 -3.83 4.10
CA VAL A 38 16.70 -2.55 3.37
C VAL A 38 18.03 -2.26 2.66
N GLY A 39 19.16 -2.55 3.32
CA GLY A 39 20.50 -2.40 2.73
C GLY A 39 20.69 -3.26 1.47
N GLU A 40 20.11 -4.48 1.45
CA GLU A 40 20.15 -5.34 0.26
C GLU A 40 19.33 -4.76 -0.89
N LEU A 41 18.16 -4.18 -0.63
CA LEU A 41 17.40 -3.45 -1.68
C LEU A 41 18.24 -2.30 -2.25
N GLY A 42 18.95 -1.58 -1.41
CA GLY A 42 19.88 -0.53 -1.85
C GLY A 42 21.03 -1.05 -2.72
N ARG A 43 21.54 -2.28 -2.47
CA ARG A 43 22.53 -2.92 -3.35
C ARG A 43 21.93 -3.28 -4.70
N LEU A 44 20.76 -3.92 -4.72
CA LEU A 44 20.02 -4.26 -5.94
C LEU A 44 19.69 -3.01 -6.78
N GLN A 45 19.41 -1.88 -6.12
CA GLN A 45 19.20 -0.61 -6.81
C GLN A 45 20.49 -0.10 -7.48
N ARG A 46 21.62 -0.14 -6.78
CA ARG A 46 22.93 0.24 -7.36
C ARG A 46 23.36 -0.67 -8.51
N GLU A 47 22.98 -1.94 -8.47
CA GLU A 47 23.20 -2.92 -9.55
C GLU A 47 22.25 -2.70 -10.76
N GLY A 48 21.31 -1.75 -10.68
CA GLY A 48 20.37 -1.44 -11.75
C GLY A 48 19.16 -2.38 -11.85
N LYS A 49 19.02 -3.36 -10.95
CA LYS A 49 17.90 -4.31 -10.92
C LYS A 49 16.59 -3.69 -10.42
N ILE A 50 16.68 -2.64 -9.62
CA ILE A 50 15.55 -1.90 -9.05
C ILE A 50 15.76 -0.41 -9.32
N ARG A 51 14.71 0.28 -9.79
CA ARG A 51 14.75 1.74 -9.95
C ARG A 51 14.30 2.46 -8.68
N HIS A 52 13.17 2.07 -8.11
CA HIS A 52 12.57 2.66 -6.94
C HIS A 52 12.32 1.61 -5.86
N ILE A 53 12.51 1.99 -4.60
CA ILE A 53 12.32 1.10 -3.45
C ILE A 53 11.12 1.57 -2.67
N GLY A 54 10.24 0.62 -2.32
CA GLY A 54 9.15 0.80 -1.37
C GLY A 54 9.28 -0.16 -0.18
N VAL A 55 8.50 0.10 0.85
CA VAL A 55 8.39 -0.76 2.04
C VAL A 55 6.92 -1.04 2.34
N SER A 56 6.64 -2.11 3.08
CA SER A 56 5.28 -2.52 3.38
C SER A 56 5.17 -3.02 4.82
N ASN A 57 4.02 -2.77 5.45
CA ASN A 57 3.70 -3.20 6.81
C ASN A 57 4.73 -2.69 7.84
N VAL A 58 5.01 -1.38 7.78
CA VAL A 58 5.98 -0.71 8.63
C VAL A 58 5.32 0.36 9.51
N GLY A 59 5.88 0.57 10.71
CA GLY A 59 5.58 1.70 11.55
C GLY A 59 6.42 2.95 11.19
N VAL A 60 6.18 4.06 11.90
CA VAL A 60 6.90 5.32 11.68
C VAL A 60 8.41 5.17 11.90
N GLU A 61 8.81 4.44 12.95
CA GLU A 61 10.22 4.19 13.30
C GLU A 61 10.92 3.37 12.22
N GLN A 62 10.29 2.29 11.74
CA GLN A 62 10.84 1.46 10.66
C GLN A 62 10.91 2.23 9.34
N LEU A 63 9.93 3.08 9.04
CA LEU A 63 10.01 3.97 7.87
C LEU A 63 11.19 4.94 7.98
N ALA A 64 11.41 5.53 9.16
CA ALA A 64 12.55 6.40 9.41
C ALA A 64 13.89 5.66 9.26
N GLU A 65 14.01 4.44 9.81
CA GLU A 65 15.19 3.57 9.65
C GLU A 65 15.47 3.25 8.18
N ALA A 66 14.44 2.85 7.42
CA ALA A 66 14.60 2.57 5.99
C ALA A 66 15.09 3.79 5.21
N ARG A 67 14.53 4.97 5.50
CA ARG A 67 14.91 6.24 4.84
C ARG A 67 16.30 6.72 5.17
N ALA A 68 16.86 6.31 6.29
CA ALA A 68 18.28 6.58 6.63
C ALA A 68 19.25 5.76 5.75
N ILE A 69 18.77 4.67 5.13
CA ILE A 69 19.59 3.74 4.33
C ILE A 69 19.37 3.95 2.83
N VAL A 70 18.10 4.10 2.40
CA VAL A 70 17.70 4.22 0.98
C VAL A 70 16.64 5.31 0.80
N LYS A 71 16.47 5.79 -0.44
CA LYS A 71 15.34 6.64 -0.79
C LYS A 71 14.08 5.78 -0.94
N VAL A 72 13.18 5.82 0.04
CA VAL A 72 11.85 5.19 -0.01
C VAL A 72 10.89 6.08 -0.78
N VAL A 73 10.23 5.56 -1.81
CA VAL A 73 9.25 6.30 -2.63
C VAL A 73 7.81 5.88 -2.39
N SER A 74 7.58 4.72 -1.78
CA SER A 74 6.23 4.25 -1.45
C SER A 74 6.19 3.45 -0.15
N VAL A 75 5.05 3.53 0.54
CA VAL A 75 4.70 2.66 1.67
C VAL A 75 3.40 1.95 1.36
N GLN A 76 3.36 0.64 1.54
CA GLN A 76 2.16 -0.17 1.38
C GLN A 76 1.75 -0.76 2.73
N ASN A 77 0.76 -0.14 3.38
CA ASN A 77 0.25 -0.58 4.68
C ASN A 77 -1.27 -0.85 4.61
N ARG A 78 -1.77 -1.62 5.57
CA ARG A 78 -3.20 -1.78 5.73
C ARG A 78 -3.83 -0.44 6.13
N TYR A 79 -4.85 -0.03 5.37
CA TYR A 79 -5.59 1.19 5.68
C TYR A 79 -6.94 1.20 4.96
N ASN A 80 -7.99 1.53 5.69
CA ASN A 80 -9.36 1.71 5.17
C ASN A 80 -10.21 2.50 6.18
N VAL A 81 -11.47 2.70 5.87
CA VAL A 81 -12.39 3.50 6.70
C VAL A 81 -12.55 2.95 8.12
N ALA A 82 -12.48 1.63 8.32
CA ALA A 82 -12.58 0.97 9.63
C ALA A 82 -11.23 0.79 10.34
N ASP A 83 -10.14 0.64 9.57
CA ASP A 83 -8.80 0.39 10.08
C ASP A 83 -7.89 1.57 9.72
N ARG A 84 -7.48 2.32 10.72
CA ARG A 84 -6.64 3.52 10.60
C ARG A 84 -5.36 3.46 11.41
N ASP A 85 -4.91 2.28 11.78
CA ASP A 85 -3.70 2.11 12.60
C ASP A 85 -2.46 2.67 11.90
N SER A 86 -2.45 2.67 10.56
CA SER A 86 -1.39 3.29 9.76
C SER A 86 -1.54 4.81 9.53
N GLU A 87 -2.49 5.50 10.19
CA GLU A 87 -2.65 6.96 10.06
C GLU A 87 -1.35 7.73 10.36
N PRO A 88 -0.56 7.42 11.41
CA PRO A 88 0.71 8.10 11.65
C PRO A 88 1.71 7.95 10.51
N VAL A 89 1.75 6.78 9.87
CA VAL A 89 2.61 6.53 8.70
C VAL A 89 2.12 7.30 7.47
N LEU A 90 0.80 7.35 7.25
CA LEU A 90 0.19 8.15 6.18
C LEU A 90 0.57 9.63 6.33
N GLN A 91 0.52 10.19 7.54
CA GLN A 91 0.91 11.59 7.80
C GLN A 91 2.38 11.87 7.45
N VAL A 92 3.29 10.93 7.76
CA VAL A 92 4.69 11.02 7.33
C VAL A 92 4.80 10.99 5.80
N CYS A 93 4.07 10.08 5.15
CA CYS A 93 4.07 9.96 3.70
C CYS A 93 3.56 11.24 3.02
N GLU A 94 2.48 11.84 3.54
CA GLU A 94 1.90 13.07 3.02
C GLU A 94 2.87 14.25 3.15
N ARG A 95 3.46 14.44 4.35
CA ARG A 95 4.44 15.50 4.60
C ARG A 95 5.65 15.42 3.66
N ASP A 96 6.12 14.19 3.38
CA ASP A 96 7.40 13.95 2.72
C ASP A 96 7.24 13.55 1.22
N GLY A 97 6.01 13.58 0.69
CA GLY A 97 5.72 13.26 -0.72
C GLY A 97 5.98 11.79 -1.08
N ILE A 98 5.77 10.86 -0.14
CA ILE A 98 5.92 9.42 -0.34
C ILE A 98 4.55 8.84 -0.69
N ALA A 99 4.44 8.06 -1.78
CA ALA A 99 3.19 7.41 -2.15
C ALA A 99 2.73 6.44 -1.05
N PHE A 100 1.45 6.51 -0.66
CA PHE A 100 0.85 5.58 0.30
C PHE A 100 -0.13 4.66 -0.41
N ILE A 101 0.14 3.36 -0.36
CA ILE A 101 -0.62 2.32 -1.07
C ILE A 101 -1.42 1.52 -0.02
N PRO A 102 -2.71 1.83 0.20
CA PRO A 102 -3.52 1.11 1.17
C PRO A 102 -3.86 -0.28 0.65
N TRP A 103 -3.43 -1.34 1.35
CA TRP A 103 -3.97 -2.66 1.07
C TRP A 103 -5.21 -2.93 1.94
N GLY A 104 -6.12 -3.80 1.44
CA GLY A 104 -7.44 -4.00 2.05
C GLY A 104 -8.31 -2.74 2.03
N PRO A 105 -8.32 -1.95 0.92
CA PRO A 105 -8.93 -0.62 0.88
C PRO A 105 -10.45 -0.64 1.07
N LEU A 106 -11.13 -1.72 0.68
CA LEU A 106 -12.60 -1.79 0.67
C LEU A 106 -13.22 -2.18 2.03
N ALA A 107 -12.42 -2.51 3.06
CA ALA A 107 -12.90 -2.90 4.39
C ALA A 107 -13.96 -4.03 4.40
N GLN A 108 -13.90 -4.97 3.45
CA GLN A 108 -14.95 -5.98 3.21
C GLN A 108 -15.31 -6.79 4.47
N ARG A 109 -14.32 -7.15 5.29
CA ARG A 109 -14.55 -7.90 6.54
C ARG A 109 -15.32 -7.08 7.57
N ALA A 110 -15.06 -5.78 7.67
CA ALA A 110 -15.75 -4.90 8.60
C ALA A 110 -17.19 -4.61 8.14
N GLN A 111 -17.45 -4.61 6.82
CA GLN A 111 -18.80 -4.46 6.26
C GLN A 111 -19.68 -5.70 6.48
N ALA A 112 -19.07 -6.88 6.59
CA ALA A 112 -19.75 -8.15 6.78
C ALA A 112 -19.91 -8.55 8.28
N ALA A 113 -19.47 -7.72 9.23
CA ALA A 113 -19.59 -7.99 10.66
C ALA A 113 -21.03 -7.81 11.14
N ASP A 114 -21.42 -8.57 12.16
CA ASP A 114 -22.76 -8.50 12.77
C ASP A 114 -23.09 -7.12 13.39
N SER A 115 -22.03 -6.40 13.81
CA SER A 115 -22.12 -5.00 14.24
C SER A 115 -21.33 -4.12 13.28
N VAL A 116 -22.03 -3.23 12.56
CA VAL A 116 -21.40 -2.30 11.62
C VAL A 116 -20.69 -1.19 12.41
N GLU A 117 -19.40 -1.02 12.16
CA GLU A 117 -18.59 0.05 12.74
C GLU A 117 -19.19 1.42 12.35
N PRO A 118 -19.30 2.41 13.28
CA PRO A 118 -19.98 3.69 13.02
C PRO A 118 -19.52 4.45 11.77
N ARG A 119 -18.23 4.37 11.43
CA ARG A 119 -17.68 5.02 10.22
C ARG A 119 -18.14 4.33 8.95
N ILE A 120 -18.31 3.00 8.99
CA ILE A 120 -18.91 2.23 7.88
C ILE A 120 -20.36 2.64 7.70
N ALA A 121 -21.13 2.73 8.78
CA ALA A 121 -22.54 3.16 8.74
C ALA A 121 -22.68 4.57 8.15
N ALA A 122 -21.83 5.51 8.56
CA ALA A 122 -21.84 6.86 8.01
C ALA A 122 -21.52 6.87 6.50
N LEU A 123 -20.55 6.07 6.07
CA LEU A 123 -20.22 5.98 4.65
C LEU A 123 -21.34 5.31 3.83
N GLN A 124 -22.03 4.31 4.40
CA GLN A 124 -23.20 3.68 3.79
C GLN A 124 -24.34 4.71 3.55
N ALA A 125 -24.59 5.57 4.54
CA ALA A 125 -25.60 6.63 4.40
C ALA A 125 -25.22 7.59 3.26
N VAL A 126 -23.98 8.01 3.16
CA VAL A 126 -23.48 8.85 2.07
C VAL A 126 -23.61 8.14 0.71
N ALA A 127 -23.22 6.87 0.63
CA ALA A 127 -23.34 6.08 -0.60
C ALA A 127 -24.80 6.00 -1.07
N ALA A 128 -25.72 5.70 -0.16
CA ALA A 128 -27.17 5.65 -0.46
C ALA A 128 -27.70 7.00 -0.94
N GLN A 129 -27.35 8.09 -0.26
CA GLN A 129 -27.76 9.46 -0.64
C GLN A 129 -27.24 9.85 -2.03
N ARG A 130 -26.04 9.39 -2.39
CA ARG A 130 -25.38 9.69 -3.67
C ARG A 130 -25.73 8.72 -4.79
N GLY A 131 -26.44 7.63 -4.50
CA GLY A 131 -26.76 6.58 -5.47
C GLY A 131 -25.54 5.85 -6.02
N ILE A 132 -24.45 5.73 -5.21
CA ILE A 132 -23.21 5.04 -5.57
C ILE A 132 -23.02 3.78 -4.72
N SER A 133 -22.20 2.86 -5.21
CA SER A 133 -21.89 1.63 -4.46
C SER A 133 -20.94 1.89 -3.29
N MET A 134 -20.98 1.01 -2.26
CA MET A 134 -20.03 1.07 -1.15
C MET A 134 -18.57 1.03 -1.57
N PRO A 135 -18.14 0.15 -2.50
CA PRO A 135 -16.79 0.22 -3.05
C PRO A 135 -16.41 1.59 -3.61
N GLN A 136 -17.31 2.22 -4.40
CA GLN A 136 -17.08 3.56 -4.94
C GLN A 136 -16.94 4.61 -3.83
N ALA A 137 -17.85 4.61 -2.86
CA ALA A 137 -17.79 5.54 -1.73
C ALA A 137 -16.50 5.37 -0.91
N THR A 138 -16.08 4.13 -0.68
CA THR A 138 -14.85 3.81 0.06
C THR A 138 -13.61 4.29 -0.68
N LEU A 139 -13.53 4.06 -1.99
CA LEU A 139 -12.39 4.51 -2.79
C LEU A 139 -12.35 6.03 -2.92
N ALA A 140 -13.50 6.67 -3.15
CA ALA A 140 -13.60 8.13 -3.16
C ALA A 140 -13.16 8.75 -1.83
N TRP A 141 -13.56 8.14 -0.70
CA TRP A 141 -13.11 8.56 0.62
C TRP A 141 -11.58 8.44 0.77
N LEU A 142 -10.97 7.32 0.33
CA LEU A 142 -9.51 7.15 0.36
C LEU A 142 -8.81 8.22 -0.47
N LEU A 143 -9.25 8.45 -1.70
CA LEU A 143 -8.65 9.45 -2.60
C LEU A 143 -8.78 10.88 -2.05
N ALA A 144 -9.90 11.18 -1.39
CA ALA A 144 -10.11 12.48 -0.74
C ALA A 144 -9.31 12.65 0.57
N LYS A 145 -8.86 11.53 1.17
CA LYS A 145 -8.17 11.55 2.47
C LYS A 145 -6.77 12.14 2.38
N SER A 146 -6.04 11.87 1.31
CA SER A 146 -4.67 12.38 1.12
C SER A 146 -4.25 12.38 -0.36
N PRO A 147 -3.51 13.40 -0.82
CA PRO A 147 -3.02 13.48 -2.20
C PRO A 147 -1.96 12.41 -2.56
N VAL A 148 -1.37 11.74 -1.56
CA VAL A 148 -0.39 10.66 -1.78
C VAL A 148 -1.03 9.26 -1.80
N MET A 149 -2.36 9.19 -1.70
CA MET A 149 -3.10 7.93 -1.62
C MET A 149 -3.22 7.25 -2.99
N LEU A 150 -2.80 5.99 -3.07
CA LEU A 150 -2.89 5.13 -4.26
C LEU A 150 -3.62 3.81 -3.91
N PRO A 151 -4.95 3.77 -3.90
CA PRO A 151 -5.71 2.57 -3.55
C PRO A 151 -5.52 1.44 -4.57
N ILE A 152 -5.42 0.20 -4.09
CA ILE A 152 -5.24 -1.01 -4.90
C ILE A 152 -6.42 -1.98 -4.72
N PRO A 153 -7.64 -1.64 -5.18
CA PRO A 153 -8.81 -2.49 -5.05
C PRO A 153 -8.71 -3.70 -5.98
N GLY A 154 -8.55 -4.91 -5.41
CA GLY A 154 -8.53 -6.16 -6.19
C GLY A 154 -9.92 -6.58 -6.64
N THR A 155 -10.06 -7.02 -7.90
CA THR A 155 -11.29 -7.63 -8.43
C THR A 155 -11.00 -8.57 -9.58
N GLY A 156 -11.83 -9.64 -9.71
CA GLY A 156 -11.84 -10.53 -10.88
C GLY A 156 -13.04 -10.30 -11.82
N LYS A 157 -13.83 -9.23 -11.61
CA LYS A 157 -15.03 -8.93 -12.40
C LYS A 157 -14.90 -7.58 -13.09
N LEU A 158 -15.13 -7.55 -14.41
CA LEU A 158 -15.06 -6.32 -15.22
C LEU A 158 -15.97 -5.22 -14.66
N LYS A 159 -17.21 -5.55 -14.31
CA LYS A 159 -18.16 -4.60 -13.71
C LYS A 159 -17.58 -3.90 -12.47
N HIS A 160 -16.93 -4.66 -11.58
CA HIS A 160 -16.32 -4.07 -10.36
C HIS A 160 -15.10 -3.20 -10.71
N LEU A 161 -14.33 -3.55 -11.76
CA LEU A 161 -13.24 -2.70 -12.23
C LEU A 161 -13.77 -1.34 -12.71
N GLU A 162 -14.81 -1.36 -13.54
CA GLU A 162 -15.46 -0.13 -14.03
C GLU A 162 -16.02 0.71 -12.88
N GLU A 163 -16.67 0.08 -11.89
CA GLU A 163 -17.15 0.75 -10.67
C GLU A 163 -15.99 1.39 -9.89
N ASN A 164 -14.89 0.68 -9.70
CA ASN A 164 -13.72 1.18 -8.99
C ASN A 164 -13.10 2.40 -9.69
N VAL A 165 -12.97 2.35 -11.02
CA VAL A 165 -12.41 3.48 -11.81
C VAL A 165 -13.30 4.73 -11.73
N ARG A 166 -14.62 4.57 -11.63
CA ARG A 166 -15.55 5.70 -11.50
C ARG A 166 -15.55 6.36 -10.10
N ALA A 167 -14.76 5.86 -9.17
CA ALA A 167 -14.60 6.44 -7.84
C ALA A 167 -13.63 7.64 -7.79
N ALA A 168 -12.85 7.85 -8.85
CA ALA A 168 -11.87 8.92 -8.99
C ALA A 168 -12.48 10.19 -9.60
#